data_eb38f68f1c78281e7ec90a341adb4672
#
_entry.id   eb38f68f1c78281e7ec90a341adb4672
#
_cell.length_a   1.000
_cell.length_b   1.000
_cell.length_c   1.000
_cell.angle_alpha   90.00
_cell.angle_beta   90.00
_cell.angle_gamma   90.00
#
_symmetry.space_group_name_H-M   'P 1'
#
loop_
_entity.id
_entity.type
_entity.pdbx_description
1 polymer ?
#
loop_
_entity_poly.entity_id
_entity_poly.type
_entity_poly.pdbx_seq_one_letter_code
_entity_poly.pdbx_strand_id
1 'polypeptide(L)'
;MFGPIRSPSPSQRAIGRNLALDLVAALGVGVTGALITALLPTVARRSGLEPLGLSALAAAPYVANMLGAFAGRVGPRSPSRLAVVRGLGAAALLALFVAPIPIVMIGVTVAFWLSLSIGGPYHLRLWGAMYPARLRGRVVGFLGMGRAAAGAVAAIGGGVLADRIGGPTAVAIAGLVGLACAIGYAGLRSGSAELVTGFSARESIRALRDRPVLARIALGQGFYGGGLIAAGPLFALVNVDRLDLSLADVGVIGVLTAIATTFAFVVWGAISDRRGPLFVMRLGSAIGTASLVAYALAPGVAVLWMAAVAAGTASASIDVGIAAAVSDHTTLSARSAAMAGWNAITGARGIAAAFVMSALLQAGLIDVTGGLLLCAVVSMVGVGIFVRAKAGVPVESRAWELVPAARPRAASAVVSTAGPG
;
A
#
# COMPACT_ATOMS: atom_id res chain seq x y z
N MET A 1 35.12 -20.50 -18.28
CA MET A 1 34.35 -20.99 -17.11
C MET A 1 34.50 -19.97 -15.99
N PHE A 2 33.63 -18.97 -15.91
CA PHE A 2 33.58 -18.08 -14.75
C PHE A 2 32.45 -18.56 -13.85
N GLY A 3 32.85 -19.13 -12.69
CA GLY A 3 31.89 -19.51 -11.66
C GLY A 3 31.17 -18.27 -11.12
N PRO A 4 29.91 -18.40 -10.65
CA PRO A 4 29.17 -17.28 -10.10
C PRO A 4 29.91 -16.71 -8.88
N ILE A 5 30.27 -15.43 -8.93
CA ILE A 5 30.87 -14.69 -7.82
C ILE A 5 29.84 -14.72 -6.67
N ARG A 6 30.03 -15.60 -5.69
CA ARG A 6 29.24 -15.60 -4.46
C ARG A 6 29.55 -14.33 -3.69
N SER A 7 28.62 -13.37 -3.70
CA SER A 7 28.68 -12.23 -2.80
C SER A 7 28.77 -12.74 -1.34
N PRO A 8 29.72 -12.24 -0.52
CA PRO A 8 29.86 -12.71 0.87
C PRO A 8 28.57 -12.43 1.65
N SER A 9 28.09 -13.42 2.40
CA SER A 9 26.90 -13.27 3.26
C SER A 9 27.17 -12.18 4.30
N PRO A 10 26.27 -11.20 4.49
CA PRO A 10 26.45 -10.15 5.47
C PRO A 10 26.56 -10.76 6.88
N SER A 11 27.48 -10.23 7.70
CA SER A 11 27.66 -10.67 9.07
C SER A 11 26.37 -10.44 9.89
N GLN A 12 26.08 -11.26 10.88
CA GLN A 12 24.90 -11.11 11.75
C GLN A 12 24.82 -9.70 12.39
N ARG A 13 25.97 -9.12 12.75
CA ARG A 13 26.06 -7.74 13.29
C ARG A 13 25.61 -6.69 12.27
N ALA A 14 25.96 -6.86 11.00
CA ALA A 14 25.55 -5.96 9.94
C ALA A 14 24.04 -6.05 9.69
N ILE A 15 23.46 -7.25 9.73
CA ILE A 15 22.01 -7.47 9.60
C ILE A 15 21.27 -6.80 10.76
N GLY A 16 21.68 -7.02 12.01
CA GLY A 16 21.06 -6.42 13.19
C GLY A 16 21.10 -4.90 13.17
N ARG A 17 22.24 -4.31 12.80
CA ARG A 17 22.38 -2.85 12.67
C ARG A 17 21.47 -2.28 11.58
N ASN A 18 21.46 -2.89 10.39
CA ASN A 18 20.60 -2.44 9.30
C ASN A 18 19.13 -2.56 9.68
N LEU A 19 18.72 -3.64 10.38
CA LEU A 19 17.37 -3.82 10.85
C LEU A 19 16.95 -2.72 11.85
N ALA A 20 17.81 -2.36 12.80
CA ALA A 20 17.52 -1.30 13.76
C ALA A 20 17.35 0.06 13.07
N LEU A 21 18.24 0.41 12.15
CA LEU A 21 18.17 1.66 11.39
C LEU A 21 16.93 1.73 10.47
N ASP A 22 16.62 0.63 9.81
CA ASP A 22 15.46 0.52 8.93
C ASP A 22 14.15 0.56 9.74
N LEU A 23 14.14 0.00 10.96
CA LEU A 23 13.02 0.11 11.87
C LEU A 23 12.79 1.56 12.32
N VAL A 24 13.84 2.29 12.71
CA VAL A 24 13.72 3.72 13.05
C VAL A 24 13.10 4.49 11.90
N ALA A 25 13.59 4.26 10.68
CA ALA A 25 13.03 4.90 9.49
C ALA A 25 11.56 4.49 9.24
N ALA A 26 11.22 3.21 9.43
CA ALA A 26 9.85 2.71 9.29
C ALA A 26 8.88 3.32 10.33
N LEU A 27 9.33 3.51 11.58
CA LEU A 27 8.56 4.19 12.62
C LEU A 27 8.21 5.63 12.21
N GLY A 28 9.19 6.39 11.69
CA GLY A 28 8.96 7.75 11.20
C GLY A 28 7.93 7.82 10.06
N VAL A 29 8.01 6.89 9.11
CA VAL A 29 7.01 6.78 8.02
C VAL A 29 5.63 6.41 8.60
N GLY A 30 5.58 5.57 9.63
CA GLY A 30 4.34 5.21 10.32
C GLY A 30 3.67 6.42 10.95
N VAL A 31 4.41 7.20 11.72
CA VAL A 31 3.92 8.42 12.39
C VAL A 31 3.40 9.44 11.37
N THR A 32 4.22 9.82 10.41
CA THR A 32 3.85 10.84 9.40
C THR A 32 2.70 10.36 8.52
N GLY A 33 2.77 9.12 8.06
CA GLY A 33 1.74 8.53 7.19
C GLY A 33 0.37 8.47 7.88
N ALA A 34 0.31 8.10 9.16
CA ALA A 34 -0.93 8.02 9.90
C ALA A 34 -1.61 9.39 10.04
N LEU A 35 -0.86 10.44 10.39
CA LEU A 35 -1.44 11.77 10.53
C LEU A 35 -1.91 12.36 9.19
N ILE A 36 -1.14 12.13 8.14
CA ILE A 36 -1.52 12.59 6.79
C ILE A 36 -2.78 11.87 6.28
N THR A 37 -2.91 10.56 6.54
CA THR A 37 -4.04 9.81 6.00
C THR A 37 -5.30 9.90 6.86
N ALA A 38 -5.16 9.86 8.19
CA ALA A 38 -6.29 9.85 9.09
C ALA A 38 -6.76 11.27 9.47
N LEU A 39 -5.84 12.16 9.83
CA LEU A 39 -6.21 13.46 10.40
C LEU A 39 -6.26 14.58 9.37
N LEU A 40 -5.29 14.65 8.45
CA LEU A 40 -5.13 15.83 7.60
C LEU A 40 -6.35 16.15 6.73
N PRO A 41 -7.12 15.18 6.16
CA PRO A 41 -8.35 15.52 5.43
C PRO A 41 -9.40 16.21 6.30
N THR A 42 -9.58 15.76 7.54
CA THR A 42 -10.49 16.38 8.53
C THR A 42 -9.99 17.77 8.94
N VAL A 43 -8.70 17.92 9.19
CA VAL A 43 -8.06 19.21 9.50
C VAL A 43 -8.24 20.19 8.34
N ALA A 44 -8.01 19.75 7.11
CA ALA A 44 -8.17 20.56 5.90
C ALA A 44 -9.63 20.99 5.71
N ARG A 45 -10.60 20.09 5.97
CA ARG A 45 -12.02 20.47 5.91
C ARG A 45 -12.36 21.52 6.95
N ARG A 46 -11.90 21.38 8.18
CA ARG A 46 -12.06 22.40 9.23
C ARG A 46 -11.41 23.74 8.88
N SER A 47 -10.36 23.71 8.06
CA SER A 47 -9.70 24.93 7.53
C SER A 47 -10.41 25.50 6.28
N GLY A 48 -11.60 25.02 5.94
CA GLY A 48 -12.41 25.53 4.83
C GLY A 48 -12.12 24.89 3.47
N LEU A 49 -11.38 23.77 3.41
CA LEU A 49 -11.14 23.09 2.13
C LEU A 49 -12.44 22.50 1.57
N GLU A 50 -12.79 22.91 0.36
CA GLU A 50 -13.97 22.44 -0.36
C GLU A 50 -13.83 20.97 -0.86
N PRO A 51 -14.93 20.31 -1.25
CA PRO A 51 -14.91 18.91 -1.70
C PRO A 51 -13.89 18.60 -2.79
N LEU A 52 -13.72 19.46 -3.80
CA LEU A 52 -12.69 19.26 -4.85
C LEU A 52 -11.26 19.35 -4.30
N GLY A 53 -11.02 20.22 -3.33
CA GLY A 53 -9.73 20.28 -2.64
C GLY A 53 -9.45 19.02 -1.80
N LEU A 54 -10.46 18.46 -1.14
CA LEU A 54 -10.36 17.18 -0.44
C LEU A 54 -10.04 16.03 -1.41
N SER A 55 -10.56 16.10 -2.65
CA SER A 55 -10.19 15.15 -3.70
C SER A 55 -8.72 15.22 -4.07
N ALA A 56 -8.12 16.42 -4.08
CA ALA A 56 -6.69 16.57 -4.34
C ALA A 56 -5.84 15.91 -3.24
N LEU A 57 -6.24 16.02 -1.96
CA LEU A 57 -5.62 15.30 -0.86
C LEU A 57 -5.77 13.78 -1.02
N ALA A 58 -6.98 13.30 -1.32
CA ALA A 58 -7.26 11.88 -1.51
C ALA A 58 -6.56 11.30 -2.74
N ALA A 59 -6.34 12.10 -3.79
CA ALA A 59 -5.65 11.71 -5.02
C ALA A 59 -4.12 11.65 -4.87
N ALA A 60 -3.53 12.34 -3.88
CA ALA A 60 -2.08 12.47 -3.73
C ALA A 60 -1.31 11.11 -3.72
N PRO A 61 -1.72 10.06 -2.98
CA PRO A 61 -1.05 8.76 -3.02
C PRO A 61 -1.14 8.10 -4.40
N TYR A 62 -2.20 8.34 -5.16
CA TYR A 62 -2.42 7.75 -6.49
C TYR A 62 -1.60 8.47 -7.56
N VAL A 63 -1.49 9.79 -7.49
CA VAL A 63 -0.55 10.57 -8.29
C VAL A 63 0.88 10.08 -8.05
N ALA A 64 1.24 9.90 -6.78
CA ALA A 64 2.55 9.42 -6.40
C ALA A 64 2.82 8.00 -6.91
N ASN A 65 1.86 7.08 -6.82
CA ASN A 65 1.98 5.71 -7.33
C ASN A 65 2.13 5.67 -8.86
N MET A 66 1.40 6.53 -9.57
CA MET A 66 1.52 6.65 -11.02
C MET A 66 2.91 7.17 -11.42
N LEU A 67 3.40 8.22 -10.76
CA LEU A 67 4.72 8.80 -11.01
C LEU A 67 5.85 7.89 -10.52
N GLY A 68 5.63 7.14 -9.43
CA GLY A 68 6.57 6.17 -8.87
C GLY A 68 6.92 5.04 -9.84
N ALA A 69 6.02 4.67 -10.75
CA ALA A 69 6.30 3.71 -11.82
C ALA A 69 7.44 4.18 -12.74
N PHE A 70 7.63 5.50 -12.88
CA PHE A 70 8.71 6.12 -13.66
C PHE A 70 9.95 6.42 -12.83
N ALA A 71 9.85 6.35 -11.49
CA ALA A 71 10.92 6.73 -10.57
C ALA A 71 12.16 5.81 -10.64
N GLY A 72 12.06 4.65 -11.25
CA GLY A 72 13.21 3.74 -11.45
C GLY A 72 14.39 4.39 -12.19
N ARG A 73 14.14 5.42 -13.00
CA ARG A 73 15.16 6.19 -13.75
C ARG A 73 15.74 7.36 -12.95
N VAL A 74 14.96 7.97 -12.06
CA VAL A 74 15.25 9.23 -11.37
C VAL A 74 15.46 9.03 -9.87
N GLY A 75 15.11 7.85 -9.33
CA GLY A 75 15.16 7.54 -7.90
C GLY A 75 16.56 7.52 -7.30
N PRO A 76 16.63 7.45 -5.96
CA PRO A 76 17.90 7.43 -5.23
C PRO A 76 18.76 6.22 -5.64
N ARG A 77 20.08 6.43 -5.68
CA ARG A 77 21.09 5.40 -6.01
C ARG A 77 22.00 5.08 -4.84
N SER A 78 21.76 5.68 -3.68
CA SER A 78 22.49 5.44 -2.44
C SER A 78 21.58 5.56 -1.23
N PRO A 79 21.90 4.92 -0.09
CA PRO A 79 21.16 5.06 1.15
C PRO A 79 21.02 6.52 1.62
N SER A 80 22.11 7.31 1.50
CA SER A 80 22.07 8.74 1.85
C SER A 80 21.10 9.54 0.97
N ARG A 81 21.06 9.28 -0.34
CA ARG A 81 20.07 9.92 -1.22
C ARG A 81 18.64 9.47 -0.89
N LEU A 82 18.44 8.21 -0.48
CA LEU A 82 17.14 7.74 0.01
C LEU A 82 16.73 8.52 1.27
N ALA A 83 17.65 8.71 2.22
CA ALA A 83 17.40 9.53 3.41
C ALA A 83 17.01 10.96 3.06
N VAL A 84 17.71 11.60 2.10
CA VAL A 84 17.36 12.95 1.62
C VAL A 84 15.96 12.98 1.01
N VAL A 85 15.65 12.07 0.10
CA VAL A 85 14.32 12.04 -0.56
C VAL A 85 13.21 11.86 0.48
N ARG A 86 13.37 10.91 1.42
CA ARG A 86 12.41 10.67 2.50
C ARG A 86 12.34 11.83 3.48
N GLY A 87 13.49 12.40 3.82
CA GLY A 87 13.59 13.56 4.69
C GLY A 87 12.92 14.80 4.09
N LEU A 88 13.09 15.07 2.80
CA LEU A 88 12.40 16.18 2.13
C LEU A 88 10.88 16.03 2.15
N GLY A 89 10.35 14.80 1.97
CA GLY A 89 8.92 14.55 2.09
C GLY A 89 8.39 14.82 3.50
N ALA A 90 9.14 14.44 4.54
CA ALA A 90 8.78 14.73 5.93
C ALA A 90 8.97 16.22 6.27
N ALA A 91 10.06 16.84 5.81
CA ALA A 91 10.34 18.26 6.01
C ALA A 91 9.29 19.17 5.36
N ALA A 92 8.69 18.76 4.24
CA ALA A 92 7.62 19.52 3.62
C ALA A 92 6.45 19.79 4.60
N LEU A 93 6.17 18.87 5.54
CA LEU A 93 5.11 19.05 6.54
C LEU A 93 5.37 20.21 7.50
N LEU A 94 6.64 20.64 7.65
CA LEU A 94 7.00 21.77 8.51
C LEU A 94 6.45 23.11 7.98
N ALA A 95 6.11 23.18 6.69
CA ALA A 95 5.45 24.33 6.12
C ALA A 95 4.10 24.64 6.81
N LEU A 96 3.47 23.64 7.44
CA LEU A 96 2.23 23.83 8.19
C LEU A 96 2.40 24.62 9.50
N PHE A 97 3.62 24.78 10.01
CA PHE A 97 3.88 25.69 11.13
C PHE A 97 3.75 27.17 10.72
N VAL A 98 4.09 27.48 9.46
CA VAL A 98 4.16 28.87 8.95
C VAL A 98 2.91 29.22 8.17
N ALA A 99 2.39 28.32 7.35
CA ALA A 99 1.27 28.53 6.46
C ALA A 99 0.26 27.37 6.53
N PRO A 100 -0.60 27.32 7.58
CA PRO A 100 -1.58 26.23 7.74
C PRO A 100 -2.83 26.45 6.85
N ILE A 101 -2.62 26.76 5.58
CA ILE A 101 -3.70 27.04 4.60
C ILE A 101 -3.95 25.81 3.72
N PRO A 102 -5.16 25.65 3.18
CA PRO A 102 -5.56 24.45 2.41
C PRO A 102 -4.62 24.07 1.26
N ILE A 103 -4.15 25.04 0.49
CA ILE A 103 -3.26 24.76 -0.65
C ILE A 103 -1.91 24.20 -0.21
N VAL A 104 -1.39 24.65 0.93
CA VAL A 104 -0.15 24.11 1.51
C VAL A 104 -0.38 22.69 2.00
N MET A 105 -1.55 22.38 2.61
CA MET A 105 -1.90 21.02 3.04
C MET A 105 -1.91 20.03 1.86
N ILE A 106 -2.46 20.46 0.71
CA ILE A 106 -2.40 19.66 -0.53
C ILE A 106 -0.95 19.46 -0.97
N GLY A 107 -0.17 20.52 -1.05
CA GLY A 107 1.23 20.49 -1.50
C GLY A 107 2.12 19.57 -0.66
N VAL A 108 2.03 19.67 0.67
CA VAL A 108 2.82 18.83 1.58
C VAL A 108 2.41 17.36 1.53
N THR A 109 1.10 17.10 1.34
CA THR A 109 0.60 15.73 1.16
C THR A 109 1.16 15.10 -0.12
N VAL A 110 1.12 15.82 -1.24
CA VAL A 110 1.71 15.38 -2.50
C VAL A 110 3.22 15.15 -2.36
N ALA A 111 3.95 16.08 -1.75
CA ALA A 111 5.39 15.97 -1.53
C ALA A 111 5.74 14.73 -0.69
N PHE A 112 5.00 14.48 0.40
CA PHE A 112 5.19 13.30 1.24
C PHE A 112 5.01 12.01 0.42
N TRP A 113 3.88 11.85 -0.27
CA TRP A 113 3.61 10.64 -1.04
C TRP A 113 4.58 10.44 -2.20
N LEU A 114 4.96 11.51 -2.89
CA LEU A 114 6.00 11.46 -3.93
C LEU A 114 7.33 10.96 -3.36
N SER A 115 7.74 11.43 -2.18
CA SER A 115 8.97 10.96 -1.53
C SER A 115 8.93 9.45 -1.27
N LEU A 116 7.75 8.93 -0.87
CA LEU A 116 7.54 7.50 -0.66
C LEU A 116 7.63 6.73 -1.97
N SER A 117 7.01 7.21 -3.02
CA SER A 117 6.97 6.53 -4.31
C SER A 117 8.30 6.56 -5.04
N ILE A 118 9.02 7.69 -5.02
CA ILE A 118 10.35 7.83 -5.62
C ILE A 118 11.39 6.96 -4.89
N GLY A 119 11.34 6.91 -3.56
CA GLY A 119 12.26 6.12 -2.74
C GLY A 119 11.97 4.62 -2.71
N GLY A 120 10.72 4.22 -2.95
CA GLY A 120 10.23 2.85 -2.79
C GLY A 120 11.00 1.79 -3.57
N PRO A 121 11.17 1.92 -4.90
CA PRO A 121 11.88 0.93 -5.71
C PRO A 121 13.33 0.71 -5.28
N TYR A 122 14.03 1.77 -4.86
CA TYR A 122 15.39 1.64 -4.35
C TYR A 122 15.42 0.96 -2.97
N HIS A 123 14.49 1.30 -2.08
CA HIS A 123 14.38 0.68 -0.75
C HIS A 123 14.11 -0.83 -0.83
N LEU A 124 13.23 -1.25 -1.74
CA LEU A 124 12.99 -2.68 -2.01
C LEU A 124 14.26 -3.42 -2.47
N ARG A 125 15.09 -2.78 -3.31
CA ARG A 125 16.38 -3.33 -3.74
C ARG A 125 17.36 -3.43 -2.59
N LEU A 126 17.41 -2.41 -1.72
CA LEU A 126 18.23 -2.46 -0.51
C LEU A 126 17.88 -3.67 0.36
N TRP A 127 16.60 -3.97 0.57
CA TRP A 127 16.20 -5.18 1.30
C TRP A 127 16.71 -6.45 0.63
N GLY A 128 16.70 -6.48 -0.71
CA GLY A 128 17.28 -7.59 -1.47
C GLY A 128 18.77 -7.81 -1.23
N ALA A 129 19.51 -6.71 -1.10
CA ALA A 129 20.97 -6.72 -0.89
C ALA A 129 21.38 -6.89 0.59
N MET A 130 20.61 -6.33 1.53
CA MET A 130 20.94 -6.33 2.97
C MET A 130 20.50 -7.60 3.68
N TYR A 131 19.40 -8.23 3.24
CA TYR A 131 18.80 -9.36 3.98
C TYR A 131 18.81 -10.65 3.16
N PRO A 132 19.29 -11.77 3.72
CA PRO A 132 19.23 -13.08 3.09
C PRO A 132 17.80 -13.46 2.71
N ALA A 133 17.60 -14.16 1.58
CA ALA A 133 16.28 -14.51 1.05
C ALA A 133 15.38 -15.20 2.10
N ARG A 134 15.96 -16.09 2.92
CA ARG A 134 15.26 -16.83 4.00
C ARG A 134 14.74 -15.95 5.15
N LEU A 135 15.32 -14.75 5.35
CA LEU A 135 14.95 -13.85 6.44
C LEU A 135 14.14 -12.63 5.94
N ARG A 136 14.20 -12.34 4.63
CA ARG A 136 13.64 -11.12 4.05
C ARG A 136 12.16 -10.94 4.35
N GLY A 137 11.35 -11.98 4.22
CA GLY A 137 9.93 -11.92 4.53
C GLY A 137 9.66 -11.57 5.99
N ARG A 138 10.41 -12.17 6.94
CA ARG A 138 10.29 -11.87 8.37
C ARG A 138 10.71 -10.44 8.70
N VAL A 139 11.79 -9.96 8.09
CA VAL A 139 12.27 -8.59 8.27
C VAL A 139 11.25 -7.58 7.76
N VAL A 140 10.75 -7.75 6.53
CA VAL A 140 9.74 -6.88 5.95
C VAL A 140 8.45 -6.88 6.79
N GLY A 141 8.02 -8.04 7.26
CA GLY A 141 6.88 -8.17 8.17
C GLY A 141 7.10 -7.42 9.50
N PHE A 142 8.28 -7.57 10.11
CA PHE A 142 8.63 -6.88 11.34
C PHE A 142 8.68 -5.35 11.18
N LEU A 143 9.29 -4.86 10.10
CA LEU A 143 9.30 -3.43 9.76
C LEU A 143 7.89 -2.90 9.49
N GLY A 144 7.05 -3.70 8.82
CA GLY A 144 5.64 -3.39 8.57
C GLY A 144 4.84 -3.27 9.87
N MET A 145 5.03 -4.20 10.81
CA MET A 145 4.41 -4.15 12.15
C MET A 145 4.86 -2.91 12.92
N GLY A 146 6.17 -2.62 12.95
CA GLY A 146 6.71 -1.43 13.60
C GLY A 146 6.09 -0.15 13.05
N ARG A 147 6.02 -0.03 11.72
CA ARG A 147 5.37 1.09 11.04
C ARG A 147 3.89 1.22 11.41
N ALA A 148 3.14 0.10 11.42
CA ALA A 148 1.73 0.11 11.75
C ALA A 148 1.49 0.48 13.23
N ALA A 149 2.29 -0.07 14.14
CA ALA A 149 2.22 0.26 15.57
C ALA A 149 2.52 1.74 15.85
N ALA A 150 3.58 2.29 15.25
CA ALA A 150 3.90 3.71 15.36
C ALA A 150 2.79 4.58 14.78
N GLY A 151 2.21 4.18 13.64
CA GLY A 151 1.08 4.86 13.02
C GLY A 151 -0.16 4.83 13.91
N ALA A 152 -0.47 3.71 14.55
CA ALA A 152 -1.59 3.59 15.48
C ALA A 152 -1.43 4.52 16.69
N VAL A 153 -0.26 4.48 17.33
CA VAL A 153 0.04 5.38 18.47
C VAL A 153 -0.04 6.85 18.05
N ALA A 154 0.52 7.17 16.87
CA ALA A 154 0.50 8.52 16.33
C ALA A 154 -0.91 8.99 15.97
N ALA A 155 -1.78 8.13 15.46
CA ALA A 155 -3.16 8.51 15.09
C ALA A 155 -3.96 8.94 16.34
N ILE A 156 -3.92 8.17 17.44
CA ILE A 156 -4.57 8.55 18.70
C ILE A 156 -3.87 9.75 19.35
N GLY A 157 -2.57 9.61 19.61
CA GLY A 157 -1.81 10.66 20.29
C GLY A 157 -1.79 11.96 19.50
N GLY A 158 -1.67 11.85 18.18
CA GLY A 158 -1.74 12.99 17.26
C GLY A 158 -3.13 13.62 17.20
N GLY A 159 -4.20 12.84 17.28
CA GLY A 159 -5.57 13.35 17.37
C GLY A 159 -5.79 14.16 18.64
N VAL A 160 -5.44 13.58 19.81
CA VAL A 160 -5.50 14.29 21.10
C VAL A 160 -4.63 15.54 21.11
N LEU A 161 -3.42 15.46 20.55
CA LEU A 161 -2.53 16.61 20.45
C LEU A 161 -3.13 17.68 19.53
N ALA A 162 -3.70 17.28 18.40
CA ALA A 162 -4.31 18.16 17.42
C ALA A 162 -5.51 18.93 17.98
N ASP A 163 -6.30 18.32 18.88
CA ASP A 163 -7.39 19.00 19.58
C ASP A 163 -6.88 20.06 20.56
N ARG A 164 -5.64 19.90 21.10
CA ARG A 164 -5.04 20.84 22.07
C ARG A 164 -4.26 21.99 21.43
N ILE A 165 -3.46 21.70 20.40
CA ILE A 165 -2.51 22.67 19.83
C ILE A 165 -2.82 23.04 18.38
N GLY A 166 -3.93 22.48 17.83
CA GLY A 166 -4.32 22.65 16.44
C GLY A 166 -3.81 21.56 15.51
N GLY A 167 -4.67 21.13 14.60
CA GLY A 167 -4.41 20.04 13.67
C GLY A 167 -3.16 20.24 12.77
N PRO A 168 -2.99 21.43 12.12
CA PRO A 168 -1.80 21.67 11.30
C PRO A 168 -0.49 21.55 12.07
N THR A 169 -0.46 22.07 13.30
CA THR A 169 0.71 21.98 14.20
C THR A 169 1.05 20.55 14.56
N ALA A 170 0.06 19.72 14.87
CA ALA A 170 0.26 18.31 15.17
C ALA A 170 0.84 17.53 13.97
N VAL A 171 0.35 17.81 12.76
CA VAL A 171 0.90 17.21 11.52
C VAL A 171 2.33 17.70 11.25
N ALA A 172 2.62 18.96 11.49
CA ALA A 172 3.98 19.48 11.35
C ALA A 172 4.97 18.82 12.35
N ILE A 173 4.55 18.59 13.60
CA ILE A 173 5.34 17.84 14.59
C ILE A 173 5.62 16.39 14.09
N ALA A 174 4.63 15.73 13.51
CA ALA A 174 4.88 14.43 12.88
C ALA A 174 5.92 14.53 11.75
N GLY A 175 5.96 15.64 11.02
CA GLY A 175 6.99 15.94 10.05
C GLY A 175 8.40 16.01 10.68
N LEU A 176 8.56 16.62 11.84
CA LEU A 176 9.84 16.62 12.60
C LEU A 176 10.27 15.21 12.97
N VAL A 177 9.33 14.40 13.49
CA VAL A 177 9.60 13.00 13.83
C VAL A 177 10.02 12.20 12.58
N GLY A 178 9.29 12.36 11.49
CA GLY A 178 9.61 11.69 10.23
C GLY A 178 10.97 12.10 9.66
N LEU A 179 11.32 13.40 9.74
CA LEU A 179 12.62 13.93 9.31
C LEU A 179 13.75 13.36 10.15
N ALA A 180 13.62 13.36 11.48
CA ALA A 180 14.61 12.77 12.38
C ALA A 180 14.79 11.26 12.10
N CYS A 181 13.71 10.52 11.92
CA CYS A 181 13.76 9.09 11.63
C CYS A 181 14.33 8.78 10.23
N ALA A 182 14.21 9.69 9.25
CA ALA A 182 14.77 9.51 7.92
C ALA A 182 16.30 9.37 7.91
N ILE A 183 16.98 9.87 8.94
CA ILE A 183 18.44 9.69 9.15
C ILE A 183 18.79 8.20 9.20
N GLY A 184 17.90 7.35 9.70
CA GLY A 184 18.07 5.90 9.73
C GLY A 184 18.44 5.31 8.35
N TYR A 185 17.86 5.84 7.28
CA TYR A 185 18.20 5.40 5.92
C TYR A 185 19.65 5.67 5.55
N ALA A 186 20.24 6.80 5.97
CA ALA A 186 21.61 7.17 5.64
C ALA A 186 22.65 6.20 6.23
N GLY A 187 22.33 5.59 7.37
CA GLY A 187 23.20 4.62 8.06
C GLY A 187 23.15 3.21 7.48
N LEU A 188 22.23 2.90 6.55
CA LEU A 188 22.13 1.57 5.95
C LEU A 188 23.37 1.25 5.13
N ARG A 189 23.87 0.03 5.28
CA ARG A 189 25.02 -0.47 4.51
C ARG A 189 24.58 -1.66 3.67
N SER A 190 24.72 -1.53 2.35
CA SER A 190 24.48 -2.62 1.39
C SER A 190 25.70 -2.77 0.50
N GLY A 191 25.96 -3.99 0.01
CA GLY A 191 26.78 -4.16 -1.18
C GLY A 191 26.14 -3.45 -2.39
N SER A 192 26.83 -3.45 -3.54
CA SER A 192 26.31 -2.86 -4.77
C SER A 192 24.95 -3.50 -5.15
N ALA A 193 23.88 -2.74 -5.00
CA ALA A 193 22.56 -3.16 -5.49
C ALA A 193 22.51 -2.90 -7.00
N GLU A 194 22.47 -3.95 -7.81
CA GLU A 194 22.30 -3.83 -9.26
C GLU A 194 21.04 -3.05 -9.61
N LEU A 195 21.18 -2.13 -10.55
CA LEU A 195 20.09 -1.34 -11.10
C LEU A 195 19.24 -2.27 -12.00
N VAL A 196 18.12 -2.76 -11.49
CA VAL A 196 17.13 -3.39 -12.37
C VAL A 196 16.58 -2.32 -13.30
N THR A 197 16.70 -2.54 -14.61
CA THR A 197 16.12 -1.70 -15.65
C THR A 197 14.60 -1.63 -15.43
N GLY A 198 14.06 -0.41 -15.39
CA GLY A 198 12.61 -0.21 -15.23
C GLY A 198 11.84 -0.80 -16.41
N PHE A 199 10.68 -1.36 -16.14
CA PHE A 199 9.76 -1.85 -17.16
C PHE A 199 9.12 -0.67 -17.91
N SER A 200 8.82 -0.84 -19.19
CA SER A 200 8.01 0.14 -19.90
C SER A 200 6.54 0.04 -19.47
N ALA A 201 5.82 1.16 -19.50
CA ALA A 201 4.38 1.17 -19.17
C ALA A 201 3.60 0.17 -20.05
N ARG A 202 3.98 0.04 -21.33
CA ARG A 202 3.36 -0.90 -22.28
C ARG A 202 3.56 -2.35 -21.86
N GLU A 203 4.77 -2.75 -21.44
CA GLU A 203 5.07 -4.11 -20.94
C GLU A 203 4.29 -4.41 -19.68
N SER A 204 4.22 -3.44 -18.78
CA SER A 204 3.52 -3.56 -17.50
C SER A 204 2.00 -3.77 -17.68
N ILE A 205 1.37 -2.99 -18.59
CA ILE A 205 -0.06 -3.15 -18.91
C ILE A 205 -0.31 -4.46 -19.66
N ARG A 206 0.56 -4.83 -20.61
CA ARG A 206 0.46 -6.10 -21.34
C ARG A 206 0.55 -7.29 -20.40
N ALA A 207 1.43 -7.26 -19.40
CA ALA A 207 1.58 -8.34 -18.42
C ALA A 207 0.29 -8.64 -17.63
N LEU A 208 -0.60 -7.66 -17.48
CA LEU A 208 -1.93 -7.85 -16.88
C LEU A 208 -2.97 -8.25 -17.91
N ARG A 209 -3.03 -7.54 -19.06
CA ARG A 209 -4.06 -7.70 -20.08
C ARG A 209 -4.05 -9.09 -20.71
N ASP A 210 -2.86 -9.63 -20.97
CA ASP A 210 -2.69 -10.91 -21.66
C ASP A 210 -3.04 -12.13 -20.75
N ARG A 211 -3.46 -11.85 -19.49
CA ARG A 211 -3.91 -12.85 -18.51
C ARG A 211 -5.37 -12.60 -18.12
N PRO A 212 -6.33 -13.37 -18.64
CA PRO A 212 -7.77 -13.10 -18.47
C PRO A 212 -8.20 -13.01 -16.99
N VAL A 213 -7.58 -13.79 -16.11
CA VAL A 213 -7.89 -13.75 -14.66
C VAL A 213 -7.46 -12.41 -14.07
N LEU A 214 -6.22 -11.98 -14.33
CA LEU A 214 -5.71 -10.71 -13.83
C LEU A 214 -6.46 -9.50 -14.42
N ALA A 215 -6.83 -9.58 -15.70
CA ALA A 215 -7.65 -8.55 -16.34
C ALA A 215 -9.03 -8.42 -15.70
N ARG A 216 -9.69 -9.54 -15.35
CA ARG A 216 -10.98 -9.54 -14.62
C ARG A 216 -10.83 -9.01 -13.20
N ILE A 217 -9.76 -9.39 -12.49
CA ILE A 217 -9.44 -8.86 -11.16
C ILE A 217 -9.21 -7.35 -11.26
N ALA A 218 -8.47 -6.86 -12.24
CA ALA A 218 -8.24 -5.44 -12.46
C ALA A 218 -9.55 -4.69 -12.74
N LEU A 219 -10.46 -5.27 -13.53
CA LEU A 219 -11.78 -4.69 -13.79
C LEU A 219 -12.64 -4.66 -12.52
N GLY A 220 -12.74 -5.76 -11.78
CA GLY A 220 -13.48 -5.81 -10.52
C GLY A 220 -12.97 -4.81 -9.50
N GLN A 221 -11.63 -4.71 -9.38
CA GLN A 221 -10.99 -3.71 -8.54
C GLN A 221 -11.17 -2.29 -9.11
N GLY A 222 -11.37 -2.14 -10.42
CA GLY A 222 -11.72 -0.88 -11.08
C GLY A 222 -12.95 -0.27 -10.43
N PHE A 223 -14.02 -1.04 -10.32
CA PHE A 223 -15.29 -0.61 -9.71
C PHE A 223 -15.21 -0.59 -8.18
N TYR A 224 -14.84 -1.70 -7.55
CA TYR A 224 -14.78 -1.79 -6.09
C TYR A 224 -13.87 -0.73 -5.48
N GLY A 225 -12.62 -0.73 -5.87
CA GLY A 225 -11.65 0.23 -5.33
C GLY A 225 -11.88 1.65 -5.85
N GLY A 226 -12.52 1.82 -7.02
CA GLY A 226 -12.96 3.11 -7.52
C GLY A 226 -14.00 3.75 -6.60
N GLY A 227 -15.02 3.00 -6.18
CA GLY A 227 -16.03 3.45 -5.23
C GLY A 227 -15.41 3.82 -3.87
N LEU A 228 -14.52 2.98 -3.33
CA LEU A 228 -13.82 3.28 -2.06
C LEU A 228 -12.98 4.56 -2.14
N ILE A 229 -12.26 4.76 -3.23
CA ILE A 229 -11.42 5.96 -3.41
C ILE A 229 -12.29 7.21 -3.57
N ALA A 230 -13.38 7.11 -4.33
CA ALA A 230 -14.33 8.20 -4.53
C ALA A 230 -15.01 8.63 -3.21
N ALA A 231 -15.19 7.70 -2.27
CA ALA A 231 -15.71 7.99 -0.93
C ALA A 231 -14.70 8.73 -0.02
N GLY A 232 -13.41 8.71 -0.33
CA GLY A 232 -12.35 9.30 0.51
C GLY A 232 -12.62 10.75 0.92
N PRO A 233 -12.89 11.68 -0.01
CA PRO A 233 -13.24 13.07 0.31
C PRO A 233 -14.50 13.19 1.19
N LEU A 234 -15.49 12.30 0.99
CA LEU A 234 -16.76 12.34 1.70
C LEU A 234 -16.62 11.97 3.17
N PHE A 235 -15.63 11.14 3.53
CA PHE A 235 -15.38 10.80 4.94
C PHE A 235 -15.05 12.04 5.76
N ALA A 236 -14.26 12.97 5.22
CA ALA A 236 -13.96 14.23 5.90
C ALA A 236 -15.22 15.10 6.09
N LEU A 237 -16.14 15.11 5.12
CA LEU A 237 -17.42 15.83 5.22
C LEU A 237 -18.33 15.21 6.28
N VAL A 238 -18.42 13.86 6.35
CA VAL A 238 -19.15 13.17 7.43
C VAL A 238 -18.55 13.50 8.80
N ASN A 239 -17.23 13.41 8.91
CA ASN A 239 -16.53 13.64 10.18
C ASN A 239 -16.72 15.09 10.69
N VAL A 240 -16.68 16.09 9.81
CA VAL A 240 -16.74 17.52 10.19
C VAL A 240 -18.17 18.04 10.11
N ASP A 241 -18.79 17.96 8.92
CA ASP A 241 -20.01 18.70 8.65
C ASP A 241 -21.26 18.01 9.22
N ARG A 242 -21.24 16.66 9.33
CA ARG A 242 -22.40 15.91 9.83
C ARG A 242 -22.31 15.51 11.30
N LEU A 243 -21.15 15.08 11.77
CA LEU A 243 -20.96 14.50 13.09
C LEU A 243 -20.10 15.33 14.02
N ASP A 244 -19.48 16.40 13.54
CA ASP A 244 -18.57 17.30 14.27
C ASP A 244 -17.61 16.55 15.23
N LEU A 245 -16.94 15.52 14.67
CA LEU A 245 -16.07 14.65 15.45
C LEU A 245 -14.83 15.39 15.92
N SER A 246 -14.39 15.09 17.15
CA SER A 246 -13.06 15.50 17.63
C SER A 246 -11.95 14.88 16.74
N LEU A 247 -10.77 15.49 16.69
CA LEU A 247 -9.63 14.88 16.00
C LEU A 247 -9.13 13.62 16.70
N ALA A 248 -9.40 13.50 18.01
CA ALA A 248 -9.17 12.27 18.76
C ALA A 248 -10.07 11.13 18.27
N ASP A 249 -11.37 11.37 18.02
CA ASP A 249 -12.29 10.36 17.46
C ASP A 249 -11.84 9.91 16.06
N VAL A 250 -11.42 10.85 15.23
CA VAL A 250 -10.84 10.54 13.91
C VAL A 250 -9.54 9.74 14.05
N GLY A 251 -8.73 10.04 15.05
CA GLY A 251 -7.55 9.23 15.41
C GLY A 251 -7.92 7.79 15.78
N VAL A 252 -8.98 7.59 16.57
CA VAL A 252 -9.51 6.26 16.91
C VAL A 252 -9.96 5.49 15.67
N ILE A 253 -10.68 6.13 14.73
CA ILE A 253 -11.06 5.54 13.45
C ILE A 253 -9.81 5.03 12.70
N GLY A 254 -8.75 5.86 12.63
CA GLY A 254 -7.49 5.48 12.00
C GLY A 254 -6.83 4.27 12.65
N VAL A 255 -6.80 4.22 13.99
CA VAL A 255 -6.23 3.11 14.76
C VAL A 255 -7.02 1.83 14.58
N LEU A 256 -8.34 1.88 14.70
CA LEU A 256 -9.18 0.70 14.49
C LEU A 256 -9.01 0.11 13.09
N THR A 257 -8.92 0.98 12.07
CA THR A 257 -8.60 0.56 10.70
C THR A 257 -7.23 -0.13 10.63
N ALA A 258 -6.19 0.44 11.23
CA ALA A 258 -4.84 -0.11 11.18
C ALA A 258 -4.74 -1.45 11.93
N ILE A 259 -5.33 -1.56 13.13
CA ILE A 259 -5.37 -2.79 13.92
C ILE A 259 -6.12 -3.88 13.14
N ALA A 260 -7.32 -3.58 12.65
CA ALA A 260 -8.13 -4.52 11.88
C ALA A 260 -7.37 -5.00 10.63
N THR A 261 -6.71 -4.10 9.89
CA THR A 261 -5.89 -4.45 8.72
C THR A 261 -4.77 -5.42 9.11
N THR A 262 -4.07 -5.13 10.21
CA THR A 262 -2.92 -5.94 10.66
C THR A 262 -3.34 -7.39 11.00
N PHE A 263 -4.40 -7.56 11.79
CA PHE A 263 -4.91 -8.89 12.13
C PHE A 263 -5.52 -9.61 10.92
N ALA A 264 -6.23 -8.86 10.08
CA ALA A 264 -6.87 -9.40 8.89
C ALA A 264 -5.85 -9.96 7.88
N PHE A 265 -4.64 -9.41 7.77
CA PHE A 265 -3.59 -9.98 6.90
C PHE A 265 -3.30 -11.45 7.22
N VAL A 266 -3.19 -11.79 8.51
CA VAL A 266 -2.94 -13.17 8.94
C VAL A 266 -4.12 -14.09 8.60
N VAL A 267 -5.33 -13.63 8.91
CA VAL A 267 -6.57 -14.39 8.67
C VAL A 267 -6.79 -14.60 7.17
N TRP A 268 -6.69 -13.52 6.38
CA TRP A 268 -6.88 -13.61 4.93
C TRP A 268 -5.79 -14.40 4.22
N GLY A 269 -4.54 -14.34 4.72
CA GLY A 269 -3.45 -15.19 4.23
C GLY A 269 -3.82 -16.67 4.35
N ALA A 270 -4.21 -17.11 5.55
CA ALA A 270 -4.61 -18.50 5.80
C ALA A 270 -5.87 -18.93 5.00
N ILE A 271 -6.82 -18.03 4.79
CA ILE A 271 -8.00 -18.30 3.96
C ILE A 271 -7.61 -18.37 2.48
N SER A 272 -6.73 -17.47 2.01
CA SER A 272 -6.24 -17.46 0.64
C SER A 272 -5.54 -18.78 0.26
N ASP A 273 -4.72 -19.31 1.17
CA ASP A 273 -4.03 -20.59 0.97
C ASP A 273 -5.01 -21.77 0.83
N ARG A 274 -6.16 -21.73 1.52
CA ARG A 274 -7.16 -22.82 1.51
C ARG A 274 -8.23 -22.67 0.43
N ARG A 275 -8.70 -21.46 0.16
CA ARG A 275 -9.85 -21.17 -0.71
C ARG A 275 -9.51 -20.34 -1.96
N GLY A 276 -8.26 -19.95 -2.08
CA GLY A 276 -7.74 -19.15 -3.19
C GLY A 276 -7.99 -17.65 -3.07
N PRO A 277 -7.25 -16.84 -3.84
CA PRO A 277 -7.26 -15.39 -3.75
C PRO A 277 -8.62 -14.75 -4.10
N LEU A 278 -9.35 -15.30 -5.09
CA LEU A 278 -10.65 -14.75 -5.49
C LEU A 278 -11.72 -14.86 -4.39
N PHE A 279 -11.68 -15.92 -3.57
CA PHE A 279 -12.60 -16.05 -2.44
C PHE A 279 -12.38 -14.94 -1.41
N VAL A 280 -11.12 -14.68 -1.08
CA VAL A 280 -10.73 -13.60 -0.16
C VAL A 280 -11.18 -12.25 -0.69
N MET A 281 -10.95 -11.97 -1.97
CA MET A 281 -11.37 -10.71 -2.60
C MET A 281 -12.89 -10.54 -2.63
N ARG A 282 -13.65 -11.60 -2.87
CA ARG A 282 -15.13 -11.57 -2.87
C ARG A 282 -15.67 -11.17 -1.51
N LEU A 283 -15.26 -11.89 -0.47
CA LEU A 283 -15.76 -11.66 0.89
C LEU A 283 -15.27 -10.31 1.43
N GLY A 284 -13.98 -10.01 1.26
CA GLY A 284 -13.42 -8.74 1.72
C GLY A 284 -14.01 -7.52 1.02
N SER A 285 -14.27 -7.60 -0.30
CA SER A 285 -14.92 -6.51 -1.01
C SER A 285 -16.38 -6.29 -0.60
N ALA A 286 -17.10 -7.35 -0.26
CA ALA A 286 -18.45 -7.23 0.30
C ALA A 286 -18.43 -6.53 1.67
N ILE A 287 -17.47 -6.90 2.55
CA ILE A 287 -17.25 -6.24 3.85
C ILE A 287 -16.92 -4.75 3.64
N GLY A 288 -16.04 -4.43 2.68
CA GLY A 288 -15.66 -3.05 2.37
C GLY A 288 -16.83 -2.23 1.82
N THR A 289 -17.69 -2.83 0.99
CA THR A 289 -18.91 -2.16 0.53
C THR A 289 -19.89 -1.90 1.68
N ALA A 290 -20.06 -2.86 2.60
CA ALA A 290 -20.86 -2.68 3.79
C ALA A 290 -20.32 -1.56 4.70
N SER A 291 -19.00 -1.37 4.77
CA SER A 291 -18.40 -0.25 5.51
C SER A 291 -18.79 1.12 4.94
N LEU A 292 -18.92 1.24 3.61
CA LEU A 292 -19.39 2.48 2.97
C LEU A 292 -20.85 2.79 3.33
N VAL A 293 -21.71 1.75 3.32
CA VAL A 293 -23.12 1.90 3.73
C VAL A 293 -23.20 2.29 5.21
N ALA A 294 -22.42 1.64 6.07
CA ALA A 294 -22.36 2.00 7.50
C ALA A 294 -21.91 3.45 7.69
N TYR A 295 -20.91 3.90 6.94
CA TYR A 295 -20.45 5.30 6.98
C TYR A 295 -21.51 6.29 6.48
N ALA A 296 -22.23 5.93 5.40
CA ALA A 296 -23.32 6.74 4.83
C ALA A 296 -24.46 6.96 5.83
N LEU A 297 -24.82 5.91 6.58
CA LEU A 297 -25.98 5.90 7.46
C LEU A 297 -25.61 6.07 8.94
N ALA A 298 -24.36 6.37 9.28
CA ALA A 298 -23.90 6.47 10.66
C ALA A 298 -24.68 7.56 11.43
N PRO A 299 -25.38 7.22 12.53
CA PRO A 299 -26.02 8.19 13.40
C PRO A 299 -25.04 8.81 14.42
N GLY A 300 -23.83 8.25 14.53
CA GLY A 300 -22.81 8.72 15.47
C GLY A 300 -21.51 7.93 15.32
N VAL A 301 -20.51 8.30 16.11
CA VAL A 301 -19.14 7.82 16.02
C VAL A 301 -18.98 6.29 16.20
N ALA A 302 -19.82 5.66 17.02
CA ALA A 302 -19.75 4.22 17.29
C ALA A 302 -19.92 3.38 16.01
N VAL A 303 -20.81 3.79 15.10
CA VAL A 303 -20.99 3.12 13.80
C VAL A 303 -19.77 3.34 12.91
N LEU A 304 -19.12 4.50 12.98
CA LEU A 304 -17.88 4.76 12.24
C LEU A 304 -16.73 3.90 12.74
N TRP A 305 -16.65 3.60 14.02
CA TRP A 305 -15.67 2.67 14.56
C TRP A 305 -15.86 1.25 14.00
N MET A 306 -17.10 0.78 13.94
CA MET A 306 -17.40 -0.51 13.28
C MET A 306 -17.07 -0.49 11.79
N ALA A 307 -17.41 0.60 11.09
CA ALA A 307 -17.09 0.79 9.69
C ALA A 307 -15.56 0.81 9.46
N ALA A 308 -14.78 1.39 10.39
CA ALA A 308 -13.32 1.41 10.35
C ALA A 308 -12.72 0.01 10.45
N VAL A 309 -13.23 -0.83 11.35
CA VAL A 309 -12.82 -2.24 11.46
C VAL A 309 -13.14 -3.01 10.17
N ALA A 310 -14.33 -2.82 9.63
CA ALA A 310 -14.73 -3.44 8.36
C ALA A 310 -13.86 -2.97 7.20
N ALA A 311 -13.57 -1.66 7.10
CA ALA A 311 -12.71 -1.09 6.05
C ALA A 311 -11.27 -1.63 6.15
N GLY A 312 -10.69 -1.70 7.35
CA GLY A 312 -9.36 -2.28 7.56
C GLY A 312 -9.30 -3.76 7.17
N THR A 313 -10.30 -4.52 7.58
CA THR A 313 -10.42 -5.95 7.22
C THR A 313 -10.52 -6.13 5.69
N ALA A 314 -11.32 -5.30 5.04
CA ALA A 314 -11.49 -5.32 3.58
C ALA A 314 -10.20 -4.93 2.84
N SER A 315 -9.48 -3.92 3.30
CA SER A 315 -8.21 -3.49 2.70
C SER A 315 -7.20 -4.63 2.66
N ALA A 316 -6.98 -5.30 3.80
CA ALA A 316 -6.08 -6.45 3.88
C ALA A 316 -6.47 -7.58 2.93
N SER A 317 -7.77 -7.85 2.74
CA SER A 317 -8.25 -8.90 1.85
C SER A 317 -7.87 -8.65 0.39
N ILE A 318 -7.97 -7.40 -0.04
CA ILE A 318 -7.63 -7.00 -1.40
C ILE A 318 -6.12 -7.12 -1.63
N ASP A 319 -5.32 -6.64 -0.69
CA ASP A 319 -3.85 -6.69 -0.80
C ASP A 319 -3.35 -8.13 -0.86
N VAL A 320 -3.85 -9.01 0.03
CA VAL A 320 -3.53 -10.45 0.03
C VAL A 320 -3.99 -11.10 -1.27
N GLY A 321 -5.24 -10.84 -1.68
CA GLY A 321 -5.83 -11.43 -2.88
C GLY A 321 -5.08 -11.04 -4.16
N ILE A 322 -4.68 -9.78 -4.30
CA ILE A 322 -3.90 -9.31 -5.46
C ILE A 322 -2.51 -9.91 -5.47
N ALA A 323 -1.81 -9.89 -4.33
CA ALA A 323 -0.46 -10.44 -4.23
C ALA A 323 -0.43 -11.94 -4.59
N ALA A 324 -1.39 -12.72 -4.06
CA ALA A 324 -1.55 -14.13 -4.37
C ALA A 324 -1.93 -14.35 -5.84
N ALA A 325 -2.94 -13.65 -6.37
CA ALA A 325 -3.36 -13.80 -7.76
C ALA A 325 -2.25 -13.46 -8.76
N VAL A 326 -1.49 -12.39 -8.53
CA VAL A 326 -0.33 -12.07 -9.36
C VAL A 326 0.74 -13.16 -9.25
N SER A 327 0.99 -13.68 -8.04
CA SER A 327 1.94 -14.78 -7.83
C SER A 327 1.54 -16.03 -8.60
N ASP A 328 0.27 -16.43 -8.52
CA ASP A 328 -0.24 -17.67 -9.13
C ASP A 328 -0.31 -17.60 -10.67
N HIS A 329 -0.54 -16.40 -11.21
CA HIS A 329 -0.79 -16.23 -12.64
C HIS A 329 0.37 -15.56 -13.41
N THR A 330 1.52 -15.31 -12.77
CA THR A 330 2.70 -14.74 -13.45
C THR A 330 3.97 -15.54 -13.16
N THR A 331 4.86 -15.62 -14.16
CA THR A 331 6.23 -16.11 -13.94
C THR A 331 7.02 -15.11 -13.09
N LEU A 332 8.09 -15.57 -12.43
CA LEU A 332 8.95 -14.70 -11.60
C LEU A 332 9.44 -13.45 -12.34
N SER A 333 9.80 -13.60 -13.62
CA SER A 333 10.26 -12.49 -14.47
C SER A 333 9.17 -11.48 -14.80
N ALA A 334 7.92 -11.92 -14.97
CA ALA A 334 6.78 -11.06 -15.31
C ALA A 334 6.08 -10.44 -14.08
N ARG A 335 6.34 -10.97 -12.88
CA ARG A 335 5.66 -10.56 -11.63
C ARG A 335 5.85 -9.08 -11.33
N SER A 336 7.08 -8.59 -11.43
CA SER A 336 7.38 -7.17 -11.19
C SER A 336 6.73 -6.24 -12.21
N ALA A 337 6.69 -6.65 -13.50
CA ALA A 337 6.01 -5.89 -14.55
C ALA A 337 4.49 -5.85 -14.31
N ALA A 338 3.88 -6.98 -13.91
CA ALA A 338 2.45 -7.04 -13.60
C ALA A 338 2.09 -6.15 -12.39
N MET A 339 2.91 -6.15 -11.33
CA MET A 339 2.70 -5.25 -10.18
C MET A 339 2.89 -3.77 -10.54
N ALA A 340 3.85 -3.43 -11.41
CA ALA A 340 4.00 -2.07 -11.91
C ALA A 340 2.78 -1.63 -12.73
N GLY A 341 2.25 -2.50 -13.59
CA GLY A 341 1.01 -2.26 -14.34
C GLY A 341 -0.20 -2.08 -13.41
N TRP A 342 -0.30 -2.90 -12.38
CA TRP A 342 -1.32 -2.78 -11.35
C TRP A 342 -1.29 -1.41 -10.66
N ASN A 343 -0.11 -0.98 -10.23
CA ASN A 343 0.07 0.33 -9.56
C ASN A 343 -0.26 1.49 -10.50
N ALA A 344 0.11 1.40 -11.79
CA ALA A 344 -0.21 2.43 -12.76
C ALA A 344 -1.73 2.55 -13.00
N ILE A 345 -2.44 1.42 -13.17
CA ILE A 345 -3.90 1.40 -13.32
C ILE A 345 -4.58 1.92 -12.05
N THR A 346 -4.11 1.49 -10.88
CA THR A 346 -4.62 1.96 -9.58
C THR A 346 -4.40 3.46 -9.41
N GLY A 347 -3.25 3.97 -9.84
CA GLY A 347 -2.94 5.39 -9.82
C GLY A 347 -3.89 6.21 -10.70
N ALA A 348 -4.03 5.85 -11.98
CA ALA A 348 -4.89 6.55 -12.92
C ALA A 348 -6.37 6.55 -12.47
N ARG A 349 -6.88 5.37 -12.09
CA ARG A 349 -8.23 5.24 -11.53
C ARG A 349 -8.42 6.04 -10.25
N GLY A 350 -7.43 6.00 -9.35
CA GLY A 350 -7.51 6.66 -8.06
C GLY A 350 -7.63 8.17 -8.19
N ILE A 351 -6.92 8.76 -9.15
CA ILE A 351 -7.04 10.19 -9.47
C ILE A 351 -8.46 10.49 -9.97
N ALA A 352 -8.92 9.77 -11.01
CA ALA A 352 -10.23 10.03 -11.60
C ALA A 352 -11.37 9.85 -10.57
N ALA A 353 -11.36 8.74 -9.81
CA ALA A 353 -12.40 8.42 -8.84
C ALA A 353 -12.51 9.47 -7.72
N ALA A 354 -11.38 9.97 -7.20
CA ALA A 354 -11.39 10.98 -6.15
C ALA A 354 -12.13 12.26 -6.57
N PHE A 355 -11.97 12.69 -7.82
CA PHE A 355 -12.58 13.94 -8.31
C PHE A 355 -14.03 13.81 -8.74
N VAL A 356 -14.44 12.66 -9.28
CA VAL A 356 -15.81 12.48 -9.81
C VAL A 356 -16.86 12.75 -8.74
N MET A 357 -16.74 12.15 -7.56
CA MET A 357 -17.76 12.28 -6.51
C MET A 357 -17.82 13.68 -5.94
N SER A 358 -16.68 14.32 -5.73
CA SER A 358 -16.62 15.70 -5.24
C SER A 358 -17.13 16.70 -6.25
N ALA A 359 -16.95 16.45 -7.55
CA ALA A 359 -17.54 17.27 -8.60
C ALA A 359 -19.08 17.18 -8.60
N LEU A 360 -19.66 15.99 -8.43
CA LEU A 360 -21.11 15.81 -8.32
C LEU A 360 -21.68 16.50 -7.09
N LEU A 361 -20.98 16.42 -5.95
CA LEU A 361 -21.35 17.14 -4.73
C LEU A 361 -21.32 18.66 -4.92
N GLN A 362 -20.23 19.19 -5.48
CA GLN A 362 -20.06 20.62 -5.67
C GLN A 362 -21.04 21.20 -6.70
N ALA A 363 -21.45 20.39 -7.68
CA ALA A 363 -22.52 20.71 -8.61
C ALA A 363 -23.94 20.66 -7.99
N GLY A 364 -24.07 20.25 -6.72
CA GLY A 364 -25.35 20.11 -6.04
C GLY A 364 -26.24 18.97 -6.56
N LEU A 365 -25.67 18.04 -7.35
CA LEU A 365 -26.40 16.92 -7.94
C LEU A 365 -26.68 15.80 -6.93
N ILE A 366 -25.88 15.67 -5.89
CA ILE A 366 -26.03 14.69 -4.82
C ILE A 366 -25.63 15.32 -3.48
N ASP A 367 -26.14 14.80 -2.39
CA ASP A 367 -25.66 15.08 -1.03
C ASP A 367 -24.58 14.08 -0.59
N VAL A 368 -24.00 14.29 0.59
CA VAL A 368 -22.91 13.44 1.12
C VAL A 368 -23.37 12.00 1.32
N THR A 369 -24.60 11.80 1.82
CA THR A 369 -25.17 10.47 2.05
C THR A 369 -25.41 9.74 0.73
N GLY A 370 -26.06 10.38 -0.21
CA GLY A 370 -26.29 9.85 -1.56
C GLY A 370 -24.98 9.53 -2.29
N GLY A 371 -23.96 10.40 -2.12
CA GLY A 371 -22.62 10.17 -2.66
C GLY A 371 -21.96 8.90 -2.12
N LEU A 372 -22.00 8.68 -0.81
CA LEU A 372 -21.49 7.45 -0.18
C LEU A 372 -22.26 6.20 -0.60
N LEU A 373 -23.60 6.29 -0.70
CA LEU A 373 -24.42 5.17 -1.19
C LEU A 373 -24.14 4.87 -2.66
N LEU A 374 -23.93 5.89 -3.51
CA LEU A 374 -23.52 5.70 -4.89
C LEU A 374 -22.15 5.03 -4.98
N CYS A 375 -21.20 5.44 -4.13
CA CYS A 375 -19.90 4.76 -4.00
C CYS A 375 -20.06 3.28 -3.61
N ALA A 376 -21.00 2.98 -2.70
CA ALA A 376 -21.30 1.59 -2.31
C ALA A 376 -21.90 0.79 -3.48
N VAL A 377 -22.82 1.38 -4.27
CA VAL A 377 -23.39 0.75 -5.47
C VAL A 377 -22.30 0.45 -6.50
N VAL A 378 -21.42 1.41 -6.79
CA VAL A 378 -20.27 1.23 -7.70
C VAL A 378 -19.35 0.11 -7.18
N SER A 379 -19.05 0.11 -5.88
CA SER A 379 -18.27 -0.96 -5.25
C SER A 379 -18.92 -2.33 -5.36
N MET A 380 -20.25 -2.41 -5.22
CA MET A 380 -21.02 -3.65 -5.36
C MET A 380 -20.93 -4.23 -6.79
N VAL A 381 -20.87 -3.40 -7.83
CA VAL A 381 -20.60 -3.87 -9.19
C VAL A 381 -19.25 -4.61 -9.24
N GLY A 382 -18.21 -4.06 -8.58
CA GLY A 382 -16.93 -4.73 -8.45
C GLY A 382 -17.00 -6.08 -7.74
N VAL A 383 -17.77 -6.18 -6.65
CA VAL A 383 -18.06 -7.44 -5.96
C VAL A 383 -18.70 -8.44 -6.92
N GLY A 384 -19.71 -8.02 -7.70
CA GLY A 384 -20.36 -8.86 -8.70
C GLY A 384 -19.40 -9.41 -9.76
N ILE A 385 -18.44 -8.61 -10.20
CA ILE A 385 -17.37 -9.03 -11.12
C ILE A 385 -16.48 -10.10 -10.46
N PHE A 386 -16.06 -9.90 -9.20
CA PHE A 386 -15.28 -10.90 -8.47
C PHE A 386 -16.05 -12.22 -8.28
N VAL A 387 -17.35 -12.16 -8.01
CA VAL A 387 -18.20 -13.36 -7.86
C VAL A 387 -18.25 -14.17 -9.16
N ARG A 388 -18.36 -13.48 -10.31
CA ARG A 388 -18.41 -14.12 -11.64
C ARG A 388 -17.02 -14.51 -12.17
N ALA A 389 -15.94 -14.02 -11.58
CA ALA A 389 -14.58 -14.40 -11.98
C ALA A 389 -14.33 -15.89 -11.64
N LYS A 390 -13.92 -16.66 -12.65
CA LYS A 390 -13.49 -18.05 -12.43
C LYS A 390 -12.00 -18.07 -12.10
N ALA A 391 -11.60 -18.90 -11.15
CA ALA A 391 -10.19 -19.17 -10.89
C ALA A 391 -9.57 -19.80 -12.15
N GLY A 392 -8.49 -19.19 -12.65
CA GLY A 392 -7.70 -19.79 -13.73
C GLY A 392 -6.76 -20.87 -13.16
N VAL A 393 -6.21 -21.68 -14.03
CA VAL A 393 -5.18 -22.67 -13.66
C VAL A 393 -3.88 -21.91 -13.35
N PRO A 394 -3.26 -22.10 -12.17
CA PRO A 394 -1.98 -21.46 -11.82
C PRO A 394 -0.88 -21.84 -12.82
N VAL A 395 0.06 -20.90 -13.05
CA VAL A 395 1.17 -21.12 -14.00
C VAL A 395 2.09 -22.25 -13.55
N GLU A 396 2.30 -22.40 -12.25
CA GLU A 396 3.15 -23.45 -11.70
C GLU A 396 2.60 -24.87 -11.93
N SER A 397 1.28 -25.06 -11.90
CA SER A 397 0.67 -26.35 -12.22
C SER A 397 0.88 -26.75 -13.69
N ARG A 398 1.01 -25.79 -14.60
CA ARG A 398 1.36 -26.04 -16.01
C ARG A 398 2.83 -26.39 -16.22
N ALA A 399 3.72 -25.88 -15.34
CA ALA A 399 5.15 -26.18 -15.44
C ALA A 399 5.45 -27.68 -15.12
N TRP A 400 4.67 -28.31 -14.23
CA TRP A 400 4.79 -29.73 -13.95
C TRP A 400 4.30 -30.63 -15.09
N GLU A 401 3.31 -30.17 -15.86
CA GLU A 401 2.83 -30.89 -17.06
C GLU A 401 3.82 -30.84 -18.23
N LEU A 402 4.73 -29.85 -18.24
CA LEU A 402 5.72 -29.65 -19.29
C LEU A 402 7.09 -30.25 -19.00
N VAL A 403 7.33 -30.75 -17.78
CA VAL A 403 8.52 -31.52 -17.44
C VAL A 403 8.26 -32.98 -17.84
N PRO A 404 8.84 -33.48 -18.96
CA PRO A 404 8.75 -34.90 -19.26
C PRO A 404 9.26 -35.65 -18.02
N ALA A 405 8.50 -36.60 -17.51
CA ALA A 405 8.94 -37.48 -16.41
C ALA A 405 10.33 -37.99 -16.78
N ALA A 406 11.35 -37.49 -16.11
CA ALA A 406 12.72 -37.99 -16.29
C ALA A 406 12.66 -39.46 -16.02
N ARG A 407 12.72 -40.29 -17.08
CA ARG A 407 12.84 -41.74 -16.92
C ARG A 407 13.99 -41.97 -15.96
N PRO A 408 13.81 -42.76 -14.88
CA PRO A 408 14.91 -43.13 -14.02
C PRO A 408 15.99 -43.75 -14.90
N ARG A 409 17.14 -43.11 -14.98
CA ARG A 409 18.32 -43.72 -15.62
C ARG A 409 18.51 -45.04 -14.93
N ALA A 410 18.32 -46.16 -15.65
CA ALA A 410 18.68 -47.44 -15.23
C ALA A 410 20.16 -47.38 -14.78
N ALA A 411 20.40 -47.64 -13.51
CA ALA A 411 21.75 -47.76 -12.98
C ALA A 411 22.40 -48.92 -13.76
N SER A 412 23.24 -48.55 -14.73
CA SER A 412 24.13 -49.56 -15.37
C SER A 412 25.03 -50.07 -14.29
N ALA A 413 24.76 -51.31 -13.86
CA ALA A 413 25.63 -52.09 -13.00
C ALA A 413 26.99 -52.20 -13.70
N VAL A 414 27.98 -51.50 -13.19
CA VAL A 414 29.39 -51.78 -13.53
C VAL A 414 29.75 -53.06 -12.79
N VAL A 415 29.68 -54.18 -13.52
CA VAL A 415 30.26 -55.43 -13.08
C VAL A 415 31.77 -55.23 -13.18
N SER A 416 32.42 -55.05 -12.03
CA SER A 416 33.88 -55.13 -11.88
C SER A 416 34.28 -56.59 -11.91
N THR A 417 34.79 -57.07 -13.05
CA THR A 417 35.53 -58.32 -13.12
C THR A 417 36.95 -58.07 -12.63
N ALA A 418 37.22 -58.36 -11.36
CA ALA A 418 38.59 -58.57 -10.88
C ALA A 418 39.00 -60.01 -11.27
N GLY A 419 39.95 -60.10 -12.23
CA GLY A 419 40.67 -61.38 -12.53
C GLY A 419 41.86 -61.55 -11.57
N PRO A 420 42.23 -62.78 -11.22
CA PRO A 420 43.37 -63.03 -10.37
C PRO A 420 44.68 -63.07 -11.17
N GLY A 421 45.73 -62.54 -10.57
CA GLY A 421 47.11 -62.59 -11.05
C GLY A 421 48.03 -61.97 -10.04
#